data_e8a902ea628ae8934075fcab0d28ddd5
#
_entry.id   e8a902ea628ae8934075fcab0d28ddd5
#
_cell.length_a   1.000
_cell.length_b   1.000
_cell.length_c   1.000
_cell.angle_alpha   90.00
_cell.angle_beta   90.00
_cell.angle_gamma   90.00
#
_symmetry.space_group_name_H-M   'P 1'
#
loop_
_entity.id
_entity.type
_entity.pdbx_description
1 polymer ?
#
loop_
_entity_poly.entity_id
_entity_poly.type
_entity_poly.pdbx_seq_one_letter_code
_entity_poly.pdbx_strand_id
1 'polypeptide(L)'
;AKLFVNSPNTLDGNYESKLDTSSAKFMAEAGVVDFVGDEETIANGVRQLVSMLPSNNAEGTVCTDNQDDLNRVCQDMEAEIADPALALTDISDDGVFVEAKAEYAKEMVTGFILVDGVTVGAVANRTALYDENGEKAEEFAPVLTTAGAYKAAEFVTFCNAFEIPVLTLTNVKGFEATVKSERTIAKAAAKLVYAFSNADVPKVNIITGEAYGSAYVAMNS
;
A
#
# COMPACT_ATOMS: atom_id res chain seq x y z
N ALA A 1 -13.71 2.04 19.25
CA ALA A 1 -13.09 0.79 19.75
C ALA A 1 -11.68 1.09 20.23
N LYS A 2 -11.13 0.22 21.12
CA LYS A 2 -9.74 0.29 21.58
C LYS A 2 -9.09 -1.08 21.39
N LEU A 3 -7.88 -1.11 20.86
CA LEU A 3 -7.12 -2.33 20.61
C LEU A 3 -5.74 -2.19 21.28
N PHE A 4 -5.36 -3.12 22.13
CA PHE A 4 -4.04 -3.12 22.78
C PHE A 4 -3.68 -4.49 23.36
N VAL A 5 -2.40 -4.77 23.47
CA VAL A 5 -1.87 -5.93 24.19
C VAL A 5 -1.65 -5.57 25.67
N ASN A 6 -0.95 -4.45 25.89
CA ASN A 6 -0.73 -3.90 27.23
C ASN A 6 -1.47 -2.56 27.36
N SER A 7 -2.11 -2.34 28.51
CA SER A 7 -2.76 -1.05 28.76
C SER A 7 -1.78 0.10 28.65
N PRO A 8 -2.14 1.23 28.00
CA PRO A 8 -1.27 2.40 27.89
C PRO A 8 -0.68 2.87 29.23
N ASN A 9 -1.44 2.72 30.32
CA ASN A 9 -1.02 3.13 31.65
C ASN A 9 0.02 2.18 32.31
N THR A 10 0.26 1.00 31.74
CA THR A 10 1.21 0.01 32.25
C THR A 10 2.50 -0.04 31.43
N LEU A 11 2.63 0.79 30.40
CA LEU A 11 3.82 0.86 29.57
C LEU A 11 4.90 1.74 30.21
N ASP A 12 6.11 1.19 30.32
CA ASP A 12 7.27 1.94 30.79
C ASP A 12 7.49 3.22 29.94
N GLY A 13 7.66 4.35 30.62
CA GLY A 13 7.85 5.65 29.98
C GLY A 13 6.57 6.33 29.49
N ASN A 14 5.44 5.64 29.39
CA ASN A 14 4.22 6.26 28.90
C ASN A 14 3.55 7.23 29.89
N TYR A 15 3.91 7.17 31.15
CA TYR A 15 3.49 8.15 32.16
C TYR A 15 4.03 9.57 31.86
N GLU A 16 5.12 9.69 31.11
CA GLU A 16 5.70 10.96 30.64
C GLU A 16 5.02 11.43 29.36
N SER A 17 4.92 10.56 28.35
CA SER A 17 4.39 10.90 27.03
C SER A 17 2.85 10.94 27.01
N LYS A 18 2.17 10.21 27.91
CA LYS A 18 0.71 10.08 27.99
C LYS A 18 0.05 9.72 26.66
N LEU A 19 0.75 8.91 25.85
CA LEU A 19 0.29 8.49 24.55
C LEU A 19 -0.83 7.44 24.69
N ASP A 20 -1.95 7.63 24.01
CA ASP A 20 -3.00 6.60 23.94
C ASP A 20 -2.67 5.54 22.88
N THR A 21 -1.82 4.60 23.26
CA THR A 21 -1.39 3.49 22.40
C THR A 21 -2.50 2.49 22.08
N SER A 22 -3.71 2.69 22.61
CA SER A 22 -4.90 1.89 22.30
C SER A 22 -5.84 2.57 21.30
N SER A 23 -5.53 3.80 20.89
CA SER A 23 -6.37 4.56 19.97
C SER A 23 -6.32 3.98 18.54
N ALA A 24 -7.40 4.16 17.80
CA ALA A 24 -7.46 3.76 16.39
C ALA A 24 -6.36 4.43 15.56
N LYS A 25 -6.11 5.71 15.80
CA LYS A 25 -5.03 6.46 15.14
C LYS A 25 -3.66 5.82 15.37
N PHE A 26 -3.31 5.52 16.63
CA PHE A 26 -2.03 4.88 16.94
C PHE A 26 -1.90 3.51 16.25
N MET A 27 -2.98 2.72 16.23
CA MET A 27 -2.96 1.40 15.59
C MET A 27 -2.90 1.47 14.07
N ALA A 28 -3.47 2.51 13.45
CA ALA A 28 -3.32 2.78 12.02
C ALA A 28 -1.87 3.17 11.69
N GLU A 29 -1.29 4.12 12.41
CA GLU A 29 0.10 4.55 12.26
C GLU A 29 1.11 3.42 12.53
N ALA A 30 0.74 2.44 13.34
CA ALA A 30 1.53 1.23 13.59
C ALA A 30 1.33 0.10 12.56
N GLY A 31 0.43 0.27 11.60
CA GLY A 31 0.12 -0.72 10.57
C GLY A 31 -0.64 -1.95 11.06
N VAL A 32 -1.27 -1.86 12.22
CA VAL A 32 -2.02 -2.99 12.83
C VAL A 32 -3.42 -3.10 12.22
N VAL A 33 -4.01 -1.97 11.80
CA VAL A 33 -5.34 -1.92 11.17
C VAL A 33 -5.23 -1.29 9.78
N ASP A 34 -6.09 -1.74 8.87
CA ASP A 34 -6.09 -1.31 7.47
C ASP A 34 -6.91 -0.03 7.27
N PHE A 35 -8.05 0.10 7.96
CA PHE A 35 -8.98 1.22 7.83
C PHE A 35 -9.34 1.82 9.18
N VAL A 36 -9.42 3.14 9.21
CA VAL A 36 -9.90 3.92 10.36
C VAL A 36 -10.84 5.01 9.86
N GLY A 37 -11.98 5.16 10.50
CA GLY A 37 -12.99 6.15 10.16
C GLY A 37 -14.21 6.05 11.06
N ASP A 38 -15.26 6.78 10.74
CA ASP A 38 -16.57 6.63 11.34
C ASP A 38 -17.29 5.36 10.82
N GLU A 39 -18.48 5.08 11.32
CA GLU A 39 -19.23 3.88 10.96
C GLU A 39 -19.59 3.83 9.47
N GLU A 40 -19.90 4.97 8.87
CA GLU A 40 -20.27 5.06 7.46
C GLU A 40 -19.06 4.84 6.57
N THR A 41 -17.95 5.49 6.85
CA THR A 41 -16.65 5.32 6.13
C THR A 41 -16.20 3.88 6.17
N ILE A 42 -16.20 3.25 7.35
CA ILE A 42 -15.80 1.84 7.50
C ILE A 42 -16.77 0.91 6.76
N ALA A 43 -18.09 1.12 6.87
CA ALA A 43 -19.07 0.28 6.21
C ALA A 43 -18.92 0.35 4.67
N ASN A 44 -18.70 1.54 4.13
CA ASN A 44 -18.48 1.73 2.69
C ASN A 44 -17.16 1.11 2.23
N GLY A 45 -16.06 1.32 2.97
CA GLY A 45 -14.77 0.72 2.67
C GLY A 45 -14.81 -0.82 2.70
N VAL A 46 -15.47 -1.40 3.70
CA VAL A 46 -15.65 -2.87 3.78
C VAL A 46 -16.49 -3.40 2.61
N ARG A 47 -17.59 -2.71 2.26
CA ARG A 47 -18.41 -3.11 1.09
C ARG A 47 -17.61 -3.09 -0.20
N GLN A 48 -16.85 -2.02 -0.43
CA GLN A 48 -16.01 -1.87 -1.60
C GLN A 48 -14.94 -2.96 -1.65
N LEU A 49 -14.22 -3.19 -0.55
CA LEU A 49 -13.22 -4.25 -0.46
C LEU A 49 -13.82 -5.64 -0.72
N VAL A 50 -14.95 -5.97 -0.09
CA VAL A 50 -15.60 -7.27 -0.27
C VAL A 50 -16.09 -7.48 -1.70
N SER A 51 -16.52 -6.42 -2.40
CA SER A 51 -16.92 -6.53 -3.81
C SER A 51 -15.75 -6.82 -4.76
N MET A 52 -14.53 -6.48 -4.36
CA MET A 52 -13.31 -6.70 -5.14
C MET A 52 -12.62 -8.03 -4.83
N LEU A 53 -12.90 -8.64 -3.68
CA LEU A 53 -12.25 -9.88 -3.27
C LEU A 53 -13.07 -11.11 -3.69
N PRO A 54 -12.41 -12.24 -4.03
CA PRO A 54 -13.10 -13.51 -4.22
C PRO A 54 -13.75 -14.00 -2.92
N SER A 55 -14.76 -14.86 -3.01
CA SER A 55 -15.49 -15.40 -1.85
C SER A 55 -14.58 -16.19 -0.89
N ASN A 56 -13.50 -16.74 -1.42
CA ASN A 56 -12.47 -17.47 -0.68
C ASN A 56 -11.19 -17.57 -1.53
N ASN A 57 -10.12 -18.04 -0.93
CA ASN A 57 -8.81 -18.15 -1.57
C ASN A 57 -8.65 -19.31 -2.58
N ALA A 58 -9.71 -20.03 -2.89
CA ALA A 58 -9.70 -21.14 -3.86
C ALA A 58 -10.54 -20.83 -5.12
N GLU A 59 -11.19 -19.67 -5.20
CA GLU A 59 -12.06 -19.30 -6.32
C GLU A 59 -11.37 -18.46 -7.40
N GLY A 60 -10.15 -18.01 -7.16
CA GLY A 60 -9.41 -17.16 -8.10
C GLY A 60 -9.96 -15.73 -8.20
N THR A 61 -9.40 -14.97 -9.12
CA THR A 61 -9.68 -13.54 -9.28
C THR A 61 -11.14 -13.28 -9.66
N VAL A 62 -11.76 -12.31 -8.99
CA VAL A 62 -13.11 -11.82 -9.35
C VAL A 62 -13.01 -11.02 -10.65
N CYS A 63 -13.94 -11.29 -11.57
CA CYS A 63 -14.15 -10.47 -12.76
C CYS A 63 -15.59 -9.93 -12.72
N THR A 64 -15.72 -8.61 -12.75
CA THR A 64 -17.02 -7.91 -12.79
C THR A 64 -17.26 -7.33 -14.18
N ASP A 65 -18.52 -7.13 -14.54
CA ASP A 65 -18.84 -6.42 -15.78
C ASP A 65 -18.30 -4.99 -15.68
N ASN A 66 -17.48 -4.62 -16.66
CA ASN A 66 -16.89 -3.30 -16.77
C ASN A 66 -17.51 -2.55 -17.93
N GLN A 67 -17.75 -1.23 -17.75
CA GLN A 67 -18.22 -0.33 -18.78
C GLN A 67 -17.24 0.81 -19.06
N ASP A 68 -16.08 0.83 -18.41
CA ASP A 68 -15.04 1.82 -18.65
C ASP A 68 -14.39 1.62 -20.03
N ASP A 69 -13.98 2.70 -20.65
CA ASP A 69 -13.31 2.64 -21.96
C ASP A 69 -11.84 2.28 -21.77
N LEU A 70 -11.49 1.04 -22.07
CA LEU A 70 -10.10 0.55 -21.99
C LEU A 70 -9.10 1.32 -22.86
N ASN A 71 -9.58 2.15 -23.79
CA ASN A 71 -8.73 3.01 -24.62
C ASN A 71 -8.69 4.46 -24.12
N ARG A 72 -9.32 4.77 -22.99
CA ARG A 72 -9.20 6.12 -22.42
C ARG A 72 -7.75 6.43 -22.04
N VAL A 73 -7.38 7.68 -22.14
CA VAL A 73 -6.03 8.14 -21.81
C VAL A 73 -6.07 8.78 -20.43
N CYS A 74 -5.21 8.30 -19.54
CA CYS A 74 -4.93 8.94 -18.25
C CYS A 74 -4.13 10.22 -18.50
N GLN A 75 -4.79 11.38 -18.50
CA GLN A 75 -4.19 12.63 -18.99
C GLN A 75 -3.22 13.26 -18.01
N ASP A 76 -3.46 13.13 -16.70
CA ASP A 76 -2.72 13.82 -15.65
C ASP A 76 -1.66 12.93 -14.98
N MET A 77 -1.39 11.74 -15.53
CA MET A 77 -0.49 10.72 -15.00
C MET A 77 0.90 11.27 -14.61
N GLU A 78 1.47 12.17 -15.40
CA GLU A 78 2.80 12.76 -15.11
C GLU A 78 2.77 13.62 -13.84
N ALA A 79 1.67 14.30 -13.57
CA ALA A 79 1.50 15.11 -12.36
C ALA A 79 1.15 14.24 -11.14
N GLU A 80 0.38 13.18 -11.34
CA GLU A 80 -0.15 12.32 -10.29
C GLU A 80 0.84 11.26 -9.80
N ILE A 81 1.81 10.89 -10.62
CA ILE A 81 2.73 9.78 -10.29
C ILE A 81 3.56 10.01 -9.03
N ALA A 82 3.69 11.25 -8.56
CA ALA A 82 4.32 11.58 -7.30
C ALA A 82 3.50 11.11 -6.09
N ASP A 83 2.15 11.08 -6.23
CA ASP A 83 1.22 10.43 -5.34
C ASP A 83 0.52 9.27 -6.06
N PRO A 84 1.07 8.07 -6.00
CA PRO A 84 0.52 6.94 -6.75
C PRO A 84 -0.93 6.58 -6.40
N ALA A 85 -1.47 7.05 -5.28
CA ALA A 85 -2.87 6.84 -4.97
C ALA A 85 -3.79 7.56 -5.98
N LEU A 86 -3.40 8.76 -6.43
CA LEU A 86 -4.09 9.50 -7.48
C LEU A 86 -3.94 8.77 -8.82
N ALA A 87 -2.71 8.46 -9.22
CA ALA A 87 -2.43 7.73 -10.46
C ALA A 87 -3.15 6.36 -10.53
N LEU A 88 -3.22 5.62 -9.42
CA LEU A 88 -3.93 4.34 -9.34
C LEU A 88 -5.43 4.53 -9.44
N THR A 89 -5.97 5.62 -8.89
CA THR A 89 -7.38 5.99 -9.06
C THR A 89 -7.69 6.29 -10.53
N ASP A 90 -6.82 7.02 -11.23
CA ASP A 90 -7.00 7.33 -12.65
C ASP A 90 -6.82 6.10 -13.56
N ILE A 91 -5.95 5.16 -13.22
CA ILE A 91 -5.78 3.89 -13.95
C ILE A 91 -6.99 2.98 -13.76
N SER A 92 -7.60 2.98 -12.59
CA SER A 92 -8.65 2.06 -12.21
C SER A 92 -9.97 2.33 -12.91
N ASP A 93 -10.70 1.27 -13.24
CA ASP A 93 -12.07 1.34 -13.75
C ASP A 93 -12.93 2.18 -12.80
N ASP A 94 -13.70 3.11 -13.35
CA ASP A 94 -14.62 4.00 -12.61
C ASP A 94 -13.93 4.77 -11.45
N GLY A 95 -12.60 4.88 -11.45
CA GLY A 95 -11.83 5.55 -10.40
C GLY A 95 -11.86 4.82 -9.05
N VAL A 96 -12.05 3.52 -9.04
CA VAL A 96 -12.15 2.72 -7.80
C VAL A 96 -10.76 2.36 -7.28
N PHE A 97 -10.33 3.00 -6.20
CA PHE A 97 -9.10 2.63 -5.50
C PHE A 97 -9.35 2.43 -3.99
N VAL A 98 -8.91 1.29 -3.46
CA VAL A 98 -9.02 0.95 -2.04
C VAL A 98 -7.62 0.84 -1.45
N GLU A 99 -7.11 1.93 -0.87
CA GLU A 99 -5.80 1.95 -0.23
C GLU A 99 -5.86 1.20 1.12
N ALA A 100 -4.97 0.24 1.32
CA ALA A 100 -4.80 -0.48 2.57
C ALA A 100 -3.67 0.14 3.39
N LYS A 101 -3.87 0.29 4.70
CA LYS A 101 -2.87 0.83 5.65
C LYS A 101 -2.34 2.21 5.23
N ALA A 102 -3.23 3.11 4.79
CA ALA A 102 -2.86 4.44 4.29
C ALA A 102 -2.02 5.25 5.29
N GLU A 103 -2.26 5.10 6.59
CA GLU A 103 -1.55 5.82 7.64
C GLU A 103 -0.20 5.20 8.05
N TYR A 104 0.08 3.97 7.62
CA TYR A 104 1.34 3.27 7.92
C TYR A 104 2.27 3.29 6.73
N ALA A 105 3.56 3.64 6.94
CA ALA A 105 4.55 3.69 5.87
C ALA A 105 3.98 4.40 4.63
N LYS A 106 3.60 5.66 4.77
CA LYS A 106 2.88 6.43 3.75
C LYS A 106 3.65 6.58 2.43
N GLU A 107 4.97 6.46 2.48
CA GLU A 107 5.86 6.42 1.31
C GLU A 107 5.70 5.16 0.45
N MET A 108 4.97 4.16 0.96
CA MET A 108 4.62 2.94 0.25
C MET A 108 3.10 2.82 0.17
N VAL A 109 2.56 2.96 -1.02
CA VAL A 109 1.13 2.76 -1.31
C VAL A 109 0.87 1.29 -1.56
N THR A 110 -0.16 0.74 -0.93
CA THR A 110 -0.67 -0.61 -1.20
C THR A 110 -2.19 -0.55 -1.24
N GLY A 111 -2.80 -1.22 -2.20
CA GLY A 111 -4.26 -1.19 -2.32
C GLY A 111 -4.76 -1.97 -3.53
N PHE A 112 -6.05 -1.92 -3.76
CA PHE A 112 -6.72 -2.64 -4.85
C PHE A 112 -7.33 -1.67 -5.85
N ILE A 113 -7.15 -1.98 -7.12
CA ILE A 113 -7.75 -1.32 -8.28
C ILE A 113 -8.55 -2.33 -9.09
N LEU A 114 -9.37 -1.82 -10.00
CA LEU A 114 -10.04 -2.63 -11.03
C LEU A 114 -9.43 -2.30 -12.40
N VAL A 115 -9.14 -3.31 -13.19
CA VAL A 115 -8.67 -3.15 -14.58
C VAL A 115 -9.43 -4.15 -15.44
N ASP A 116 -10.28 -3.66 -16.32
CA ASP A 116 -11.19 -4.46 -17.13
C ASP A 116 -12.08 -5.40 -16.27
N GLY A 117 -12.58 -4.86 -15.16
CA GLY A 117 -13.37 -5.61 -14.19
C GLY A 117 -12.58 -6.60 -13.33
N VAL A 118 -11.27 -6.72 -13.53
CA VAL A 118 -10.41 -7.63 -12.78
C VAL A 118 -9.77 -6.90 -11.62
N THR A 119 -9.86 -7.47 -10.42
CA THR A 119 -9.16 -6.94 -9.26
C THR A 119 -7.65 -7.14 -9.38
N VAL A 120 -6.91 -6.05 -9.23
CA VAL A 120 -5.44 -6.02 -9.25
C VAL A 120 -4.93 -5.38 -7.96
N GLY A 121 -4.00 -6.03 -7.29
CA GLY A 121 -3.28 -5.45 -6.16
C GLY A 121 -2.20 -4.51 -6.66
N ALA A 122 -2.12 -3.31 -6.10
CA ALA A 122 -1.13 -2.31 -6.46
C ALA A 122 -0.12 -2.07 -5.33
N VAL A 123 1.15 -1.99 -5.67
CA VAL A 123 2.25 -1.61 -4.77
C VAL A 123 3.03 -0.48 -5.43
N ALA A 124 3.14 0.67 -4.77
CA ALA A 124 3.75 1.83 -5.40
C ALA A 124 4.60 2.67 -4.43
N ASN A 125 5.69 3.24 -4.95
CA ASN A 125 6.51 4.19 -4.19
C ASN A 125 5.94 5.60 -4.31
N ARG A 126 5.64 6.23 -3.18
CA ARG A 126 5.12 7.61 -3.09
C ARG A 126 6.25 8.57 -2.79
N THR A 127 6.31 9.69 -3.50
CA THR A 127 7.26 10.78 -3.24
C THR A 127 6.60 12.07 -2.76
N ALA A 128 5.30 12.23 -2.97
CA ALA A 128 4.51 13.31 -2.41
C ALA A 128 3.13 12.80 -1.99
N LEU A 129 2.57 13.37 -0.95
CA LEU A 129 1.18 13.20 -0.53
C LEU A 129 0.47 14.53 -0.70
N TYR A 130 -0.64 14.55 -1.40
CA TYR A 130 -1.46 15.73 -1.60
C TYR A 130 -2.71 15.69 -0.71
N ASP A 131 -3.12 16.85 -0.23
CA ASP A 131 -4.36 17.01 0.52
C ASP A 131 -5.59 17.19 -0.40
N GLU A 132 -6.77 17.31 0.19
CA GLU A 132 -8.04 17.50 -0.52
C GLU A 132 -8.09 18.79 -1.37
N ASN A 133 -7.21 19.75 -1.11
CA ASN A 133 -7.10 21.01 -1.88
C ASN A 133 -6.08 20.89 -3.03
N GLY A 134 -5.39 19.75 -3.15
CA GLY A 134 -4.30 19.54 -4.09
C GLY A 134 -2.97 20.18 -3.66
N GLU A 135 -2.84 20.58 -2.39
CA GLU A 135 -1.59 21.08 -1.84
C GLU A 135 -0.73 19.91 -1.31
N LYS A 136 0.59 20.02 -1.51
CA LYS A 136 1.52 18.99 -1.02
C LYS A 136 1.58 19.02 0.51
N ALA A 137 1.01 17.99 1.15
CA ALA A 137 0.98 17.83 2.59
C ALA A 137 2.28 17.22 3.15
N GLU A 138 2.82 16.21 2.48
CA GLU A 138 4.06 15.53 2.89
C GLU A 138 4.95 15.24 1.67
N GLU A 139 6.26 15.12 1.88
CA GLU A 139 7.24 14.77 0.86
C GLU A 139 8.10 13.60 1.34
N PHE A 140 8.34 12.63 0.47
CA PHE A 140 9.11 11.42 0.77
C PHE A 140 10.27 11.27 -0.20
N ALA A 141 11.42 10.81 0.31
CA ALA A 141 12.52 10.43 -0.55
C ALA A 141 12.15 9.16 -1.34
N PRO A 142 12.56 9.04 -2.61
CA PRO A 142 12.36 7.82 -3.40
C PRO A 142 13.32 6.72 -2.96
N VAL A 143 13.11 6.19 -1.76
CA VAL A 143 13.92 5.12 -1.15
C VAL A 143 13.02 4.03 -0.56
N LEU A 144 13.52 2.81 -0.55
CA LEU A 144 12.84 1.70 0.10
C LEU A 144 13.17 1.72 1.60
N THR A 145 12.17 1.96 2.42
CA THR A 145 12.28 1.96 3.89
C THR A 145 12.01 0.58 4.46
N THR A 146 12.40 0.36 5.71
CA THR A 146 12.08 -0.87 6.43
C THR A 146 10.57 -1.08 6.55
N ALA A 147 9.83 -0.04 6.92
CA ALA A 147 8.38 -0.10 7.10
C ALA A 147 7.66 -0.34 5.77
N GLY A 148 8.05 0.40 4.71
CA GLY A 148 7.50 0.23 3.38
C GLY A 148 7.75 -1.16 2.81
N ALA A 149 8.95 -1.72 3.02
CA ALA A 149 9.27 -3.09 2.59
C ALA A 149 8.41 -4.14 3.31
N TYR A 150 8.14 -4.00 4.60
CA TYR A 150 7.25 -4.89 5.33
C TYR A 150 5.80 -4.77 4.87
N LYS A 151 5.30 -3.53 4.70
CA LYS A 151 3.95 -3.26 4.18
C LYS A 151 3.72 -3.92 2.82
N ALA A 152 4.63 -3.67 1.88
CA ALA A 152 4.57 -4.27 0.55
C ALA A 152 4.66 -5.80 0.58
N ALA A 153 5.56 -6.39 1.39
CA ALA A 153 5.69 -7.84 1.51
C ALA A 153 4.43 -8.51 2.05
N GLU A 154 3.80 -7.90 3.05
CA GLU A 154 2.55 -8.40 3.62
C GLU A 154 1.42 -8.34 2.59
N PHE A 155 1.32 -7.23 1.86
CA PHE A 155 0.31 -7.03 0.83
C PHE A 155 0.47 -7.99 -0.36
N VAL A 156 1.68 -8.18 -0.87
CA VAL A 156 1.97 -9.15 -1.95
C VAL A 156 1.65 -10.57 -1.50
N THR A 157 1.95 -10.92 -0.25
CA THR A 157 1.59 -12.22 0.31
C THR A 157 0.08 -12.43 0.36
N PHE A 158 -0.67 -11.38 0.72
CA PHE A 158 -2.13 -11.41 0.67
C PHE A 158 -2.65 -11.59 -0.76
N CYS A 159 -2.16 -10.80 -1.71
CA CYS A 159 -2.55 -10.92 -3.12
C CYS A 159 -2.30 -12.34 -3.65
N ASN A 160 -1.14 -12.92 -3.33
CA ASN A 160 -0.84 -14.29 -3.74
C ASN A 160 -1.80 -15.32 -3.11
N ALA A 161 -2.18 -15.14 -1.85
CA ALA A 161 -3.11 -16.05 -1.17
C ALA A 161 -4.52 -16.06 -1.78
N PHE A 162 -4.92 -14.94 -2.43
CA PHE A 162 -6.22 -14.80 -3.09
C PHE A 162 -6.14 -14.81 -4.62
N GLU A 163 -5.00 -15.22 -5.18
CA GLU A 163 -4.77 -15.27 -6.64
C GLU A 163 -4.98 -13.93 -7.36
N ILE A 164 -4.71 -12.80 -6.67
CA ILE A 164 -4.85 -11.45 -7.20
C ILE A 164 -3.56 -11.04 -7.92
N PRO A 165 -3.59 -10.67 -9.22
CA PRO A 165 -2.44 -10.12 -9.94
C PRO A 165 -1.88 -8.87 -9.25
N VAL A 166 -0.57 -8.63 -9.40
CA VAL A 166 0.10 -7.49 -8.76
C VAL A 166 0.68 -6.53 -9.80
N LEU A 167 0.30 -5.26 -9.70
CA LEU A 167 0.89 -4.13 -10.39
C LEU A 167 1.85 -3.41 -9.45
N THR A 168 3.09 -3.20 -9.88
CA THR A 168 4.06 -2.42 -9.11
C THR A 168 4.43 -1.15 -9.87
N LEU A 169 4.27 0.02 -9.23
CA LEU A 169 4.75 1.30 -9.74
C LEU A 169 6.03 1.67 -8.99
N THR A 170 7.17 1.53 -9.67
CA THR A 170 8.48 1.65 -9.04
C THR A 170 9.10 3.00 -9.27
N ASN A 171 9.43 3.69 -8.16
CA ASN A 171 10.26 4.88 -8.12
C ASN A 171 11.20 4.79 -6.91
N VAL A 172 12.38 4.18 -7.11
CA VAL A 172 13.32 3.91 -6.01
C VAL A 172 14.77 4.07 -6.46
N LYS A 173 15.55 4.89 -5.75
CA LYS A 173 16.98 5.10 -6.01
C LYS A 173 17.91 4.31 -5.08
N GLY A 174 17.35 3.62 -4.10
CA GLY A 174 18.13 2.84 -3.13
C GLY A 174 17.33 2.51 -1.89
N PHE A 175 18.01 1.94 -0.91
CA PHE A 175 17.46 1.76 0.44
C PHE A 175 17.62 3.03 1.27
N GLU A 176 16.75 3.20 2.27
CA GLU A 176 16.92 4.25 3.26
C GLU A 176 18.26 4.10 3.99
N ALA A 177 19.11 5.13 3.91
CA ALA A 177 20.48 5.10 4.43
C ALA A 177 20.57 5.82 5.79
N THR A 178 19.96 5.24 6.83
CA THR A 178 20.04 5.73 8.21
C THR A 178 20.60 4.65 9.14
N VAL A 179 21.22 5.06 10.27
CA VAL A 179 21.70 4.10 11.29
C VAL A 179 20.55 3.24 11.84
N LYS A 180 19.35 3.80 11.87
CA LYS A 180 18.14 3.08 12.31
C LYS A 180 17.74 2.02 11.28
N SER A 181 17.65 2.40 10.01
CA SER A 181 17.25 1.47 8.93
C SER A 181 18.29 0.38 8.72
N GLU A 182 19.59 0.68 8.81
CA GLU A 182 20.68 -0.29 8.63
C GLU A 182 20.54 -1.52 9.54
N ARG A 183 19.92 -1.38 10.70
CA ARG A 183 19.69 -2.50 11.64
C ARG A 183 18.61 -3.47 11.19
N THR A 184 17.73 -3.06 10.28
CA THR A 184 16.48 -3.81 9.98
C THR A 184 16.20 -3.96 8.49
N ILE A 185 16.73 -3.07 7.64
CA ILE A 185 16.41 -3.01 6.21
C ILE A 185 16.77 -4.30 5.46
N ALA A 186 17.87 -4.93 5.76
CA ALA A 186 18.27 -6.16 5.09
C ALA A 186 17.25 -7.29 5.30
N LYS A 187 16.70 -7.41 6.50
CA LYS A 187 15.66 -8.39 6.81
C LYS A 187 14.32 -8.04 6.15
N ALA A 188 13.97 -6.76 6.11
CA ALA A 188 12.75 -6.29 5.46
C ALA A 188 12.82 -6.48 3.94
N ALA A 189 13.95 -6.12 3.32
CA ALA A 189 14.19 -6.35 1.89
C ALA A 189 14.14 -7.84 1.54
N ALA A 190 14.78 -8.71 2.34
CA ALA A 190 14.71 -10.15 2.14
C ALA A 190 13.27 -10.68 2.21
N LYS A 191 12.44 -10.15 3.13
CA LYS A 191 11.01 -10.52 3.23
C LYS A 191 10.24 -10.08 1.99
N LEU A 192 10.52 -8.88 1.46
CA LEU A 192 9.88 -8.38 0.24
C LEU A 192 10.26 -9.21 -0.98
N VAL A 193 11.56 -9.47 -1.17
CA VAL A 193 12.06 -10.35 -2.25
C VAL A 193 11.43 -11.73 -2.14
N TYR A 194 11.35 -12.29 -0.94
CA TYR A 194 10.70 -13.59 -0.72
C TYR A 194 9.22 -13.56 -1.10
N ALA A 195 8.48 -12.50 -0.73
CA ALA A 195 7.06 -12.38 -1.05
C ALA A 195 6.84 -12.34 -2.58
N PHE A 196 7.60 -11.50 -3.29
CA PHE A 196 7.52 -11.43 -4.75
C PHE A 196 7.96 -12.72 -5.45
N SER A 197 9.09 -13.31 -5.02
CA SER A 197 9.62 -14.54 -5.65
C SER A 197 8.74 -15.76 -5.41
N ASN A 198 8.00 -15.79 -4.30
CA ASN A 198 7.10 -16.89 -3.93
C ASN A 198 5.67 -16.68 -4.47
N ALA A 199 5.36 -15.50 -4.99
CA ALA A 199 4.05 -15.24 -5.56
C ALA A 199 3.92 -15.84 -6.97
N ASP A 200 2.92 -16.71 -7.14
CA ASP A 200 2.63 -17.39 -8.40
C ASP A 200 1.67 -16.59 -9.30
N VAL A 201 1.12 -15.49 -8.79
CA VAL A 201 0.22 -14.61 -9.54
C VAL A 201 0.95 -13.81 -10.62
N PRO A 202 0.26 -13.37 -11.68
CA PRO A 202 0.82 -12.44 -12.65
C PRO A 202 1.33 -11.17 -11.99
N LYS A 203 2.53 -10.74 -12.37
CA LYS A 203 3.19 -9.54 -11.84
C LYS A 203 3.61 -8.64 -12.98
N VAL A 204 3.23 -7.37 -12.91
CA VAL A 204 3.65 -6.33 -13.86
C VAL A 204 4.33 -5.22 -13.09
N ASN A 205 5.52 -4.82 -13.53
CA ASN A 205 6.24 -3.69 -12.97
C ASN A 205 6.33 -2.56 -13.99
N ILE A 206 5.95 -1.36 -13.56
CA ILE A 206 6.10 -0.14 -14.33
C ILE A 206 7.08 0.77 -13.59
N ILE A 207 8.13 1.20 -14.27
CA ILE A 207 9.08 2.18 -13.72
C ILE A 207 8.49 3.57 -13.97
N THR A 208 8.19 4.28 -12.90
CA THR A 208 7.56 5.61 -12.93
C THR A 208 8.54 6.74 -12.63
N GLY A 209 9.77 6.39 -12.27
CA GLY A 209 10.81 7.35 -11.95
C GLY A 209 12.18 6.67 -11.88
N GLU A 210 12.83 6.73 -10.73
CA GLU A 210 14.13 6.11 -10.51
C GLU A 210 14.00 4.58 -10.28
N ALA A 211 14.99 3.81 -10.76
CA ALA A 211 15.04 2.35 -10.62
C ALA A 211 16.48 1.88 -10.49
N TYR A 212 17.06 2.02 -9.30
CA TYR A 212 18.51 1.76 -9.10
C TYR A 212 18.79 0.64 -8.10
N GLY A 213 19.77 -0.16 -8.46
CA GLY A 213 20.44 -1.10 -7.58
C GLY A 213 19.56 -2.21 -7.02
N SER A 214 19.95 -2.73 -5.88
CA SER A 214 19.26 -3.85 -5.23
C SER A 214 17.88 -3.48 -4.65
N ALA A 215 17.61 -2.20 -4.40
CA ALA A 215 16.29 -1.77 -3.98
C ALA A 215 15.26 -1.91 -5.11
N TYR A 216 15.65 -1.57 -6.36
CA TYR A 216 14.83 -1.84 -7.54
C TYR A 216 14.59 -3.35 -7.72
N VAL A 217 15.63 -4.17 -7.58
CA VAL A 217 15.49 -5.63 -7.65
C VAL A 217 14.50 -6.14 -6.60
N ALA A 218 14.57 -5.61 -5.37
CA ALA A 218 13.63 -5.99 -4.31
C ALA A 218 12.17 -5.63 -4.61
N MET A 219 11.93 -4.56 -5.37
CA MET A 219 10.58 -4.12 -5.78
C MET A 219 10.05 -4.87 -7.01
N ASN A 220 10.88 -5.66 -7.67
CA ASN A 220 10.57 -6.31 -8.95
C ASN A 220 10.99 -7.80 -8.98
N SER A 221 11.10 -8.44 -7.86
CA SER A 221 11.56 -9.85 -7.75
C SER A 221 10.50 -10.86 -8.12
#